data_c59e3bb7b1aa24f9146804f50f7c5820
#
_entry.id   c59e3bb7b1aa24f9146804f50f7c5820
#
_cell.length_a   1.000
_cell.length_b   1.000
_cell.length_c   1.000
_cell.angle_alpha   90.00
_cell.angle_beta   90.00
_cell.angle_gamma   90.00
#
_symmetry.space_group_name_H-M   'P 1'
#
loop_
_entity.id
_entity.type
_entity.pdbx_description
1 polymer ?
#
loop_
_entity_poly.entity_id
_entity_poly.type
_entity_poly.pdbx_seq_one_letter_code
_entity_poly.pdbx_strand_id
1 'polypeptide(L)'
;MKPGASSRRTIREAGATPQAPIQFEFDAGAGRHRVWGTAFVSQEGLAVNLVGGDVPHIGAVAISIPRPSRADARRRSATTSVFALPGHKEDELARPFAASLAQALGRTTVVVAGVHIRRAGPADIAKVFENAGRAVEAIIARLKAPPRDRDWRVAVDGFAVSVVRTPSRRGRKRS
;
A
#
# COMPACT_ATOMS: atom_id res chain seq x y z
N MET A 1 9.48 -37.75 -46.46
CA MET A 1 8.58 -37.00 -45.60
C MET A 1 9.40 -36.48 -44.42
N LYS A 2 9.79 -35.19 -44.41
CA LYS A 2 10.58 -34.56 -43.32
C LYS A 2 9.62 -33.92 -42.34
N PRO A 3 9.74 -34.08 -41.00
CA PRO A 3 8.91 -33.37 -40.05
C PRO A 3 9.33 -31.93 -39.93
N GLY A 4 8.36 -31.04 -40.00
CA GLY A 4 8.54 -29.60 -39.94
C GLY A 4 9.02 -29.10 -38.58
N ALA A 5 9.99 -28.24 -38.58
CA ALA A 5 10.52 -27.55 -37.41
C ALA A 5 9.44 -26.60 -36.84
N SER A 6 8.94 -26.91 -35.65
CA SER A 6 8.09 -25.99 -34.87
C SER A 6 8.94 -24.81 -34.42
N SER A 7 8.71 -23.66 -35.03
CA SER A 7 9.26 -22.36 -34.62
C SER A 7 8.68 -21.98 -33.25
N ARG A 8 9.43 -22.21 -32.17
CA ARG A 8 9.15 -21.63 -30.86
C ARG A 8 9.39 -20.12 -30.96
N ARG A 9 8.33 -19.36 -31.12
CA ARG A 9 8.33 -17.91 -31.03
C ARG A 9 8.67 -17.51 -29.60
N THR A 10 9.93 -17.21 -29.35
CA THR A 10 10.37 -16.62 -28.09
C THR A 10 9.90 -15.18 -28.08
N ILE A 11 8.85 -14.88 -27.31
CA ILE A 11 8.45 -13.50 -27.03
C ILE A 11 9.54 -12.95 -26.10
N ARG A 12 10.50 -12.24 -26.68
CA ARG A 12 11.38 -11.35 -25.91
C ARG A 12 10.61 -10.04 -25.74
N GLU A 13 9.86 -9.90 -24.65
CA GLU A 13 9.53 -8.59 -24.16
C GLU A 13 10.82 -7.93 -23.70
N ALA A 14 11.17 -6.80 -24.31
CA ALA A 14 12.22 -5.92 -23.81
C ALA A 14 11.68 -5.33 -22.48
N GLY A 15 11.81 -6.10 -21.41
CA GLY A 15 11.31 -5.74 -20.10
C GLY A 15 12.21 -4.68 -19.48
N ALA A 16 11.65 -3.54 -19.12
CA ALA A 16 12.23 -2.69 -18.10
C ALA A 16 12.53 -3.55 -16.88
N THR A 17 13.74 -3.43 -16.32
CA THR A 17 14.14 -4.16 -15.11
C THR A 17 13.07 -3.95 -14.05
N PRO A 18 12.47 -5.00 -13.45
CA PRO A 18 11.46 -4.83 -12.44
C PRO A 18 11.99 -3.94 -11.33
N GLN A 19 11.30 -2.85 -11.03
CA GLN A 19 11.65 -2.03 -9.88
C GLN A 19 11.44 -2.86 -8.62
N ALA A 20 12.44 -2.90 -7.74
CA ALA A 20 12.31 -3.56 -6.46
C ALA A 20 11.10 -3.02 -5.70
N PRO A 21 10.32 -3.87 -5.04
CA PRO A 21 9.19 -3.42 -4.25
C PRO A 21 9.67 -2.51 -3.11
N ILE A 22 8.83 -1.54 -2.77
CA ILE A 22 9.10 -0.58 -1.71
C ILE A 22 8.20 -0.92 -0.55
N GLN A 23 8.79 -1.02 0.63
CA GLN A 23 8.03 -1.17 1.88
C GLN A 23 8.38 -0.02 2.82
N PHE A 24 7.37 0.48 3.53
CA PHE A 24 7.57 1.48 4.58
C PHE A 24 6.48 1.40 5.63
N GLU A 25 6.80 1.90 6.80
CA GLU A 25 5.87 2.06 7.91
C GLU A 25 5.27 3.45 7.90
N PHE A 26 4.07 3.56 8.46
CA PHE A 26 3.36 4.81 8.70
C PHE A 26 2.65 4.76 10.03
N ASP A 27 2.38 5.94 10.60
CA ASP A 27 1.52 6.07 11.77
C ASP A 27 0.83 7.45 11.79
N ALA A 28 -0.27 7.54 12.52
CA ALA A 28 -0.98 8.79 12.76
C ALA A 28 -1.72 8.76 14.10
N GLY A 29 -1.78 9.93 14.75
CA GLY A 29 -2.42 10.10 16.04
C GLY A 29 -1.56 9.62 17.21
N ALA A 30 -2.18 9.53 18.38
CA ALA A 30 -1.52 9.16 19.62
C ALA A 30 -2.48 8.39 20.55
N GLY A 31 -1.90 7.72 21.56
CA GLY A 31 -2.65 6.98 22.57
C GLY A 31 -3.52 5.89 21.96
N ARG A 32 -4.69 5.64 22.54
CA ARG A 32 -5.62 4.59 22.11
C ARG A 32 -6.26 4.83 20.74
N HIS A 33 -6.13 6.05 20.17
CA HIS A 33 -6.65 6.40 18.85
C HIS A 33 -5.56 6.37 17.77
N ARG A 34 -4.32 6.01 18.14
CA ARG A 34 -3.22 5.85 17.17
C ARG A 34 -3.55 4.74 16.20
N VAL A 35 -3.30 4.99 14.94
CA VAL A 35 -3.30 3.99 13.87
C VAL A 35 -1.91 3.90 13.27
N TRP A 36 -1.48 2.71 12.89
CA TRP A 36 -0.17 2.48 12.30
C TRP A 36 -0.21 1.28 11.37
N GLY A 37 0.85 1.09 10.62
CA GLY A 37 0.92 -0.07 9.74
C GLY A 37 2.06 -0.01 8.76
N THR A 38 1.94 -0.87 7.76
CA THR A 38 2.93 -1.01 6.69
C THR A 38 2.26 -0.84 5.33
N ALA A 39 2.99 -0.23 4.41
CA ALA A 39 2.62 -0.15 3.01
C ALA A 39 3.67 -0.86 2.16
N PHE A 40 3.21 -1.81 1.33
CA PHE A 40 4.02 -2.52 0.35
C PHE A 40 3.60 -2.08 -1.05
N VAL A 41 4.54 -1.57 -1.81
CA VAL A 41 4.30 -1.04 -3.16
C VAL A 41 5.02 -1.90 -4.17
N SER A 42 4.27 -2.53 -5.04
CA SER A 42 4.79 -3.19 -6.23
C SER A 42 4.64 -2.28 -7.46
N GLN A 43 5.04 -2.77 -8.62
CA GLN A 43 4.93 -2.02 -9.87
C GLN A 43 3.49 -1.62 -10.18
N GLU A 44 2.51 -2.49 -9.93
CA GLU A 44 1.10 -2.29 -10.30
C GLU A 44 0.14 -2.23 -9.12
N GLY A 45 0.61 -2.51 -7.92
CA GLY A 45 -0.25 -2.63 -6.75
C GLY A 45 0.30 -1.97 -5.49
N LEU A 46 -0.61 -1.75 -4.56
CA LEU A 46 -0.35 -1.27 -3.21
C LEU A 46 -1.08 -2.16 -2.21
N ALA A 47 -0.35 -2.73 -1.26
CA ALA A 47 -0.95 -3.40 -0.11
C ALA A 47 -0.66 -2.61 1.16
N VAL A 48 -1.69 -2.34 1.94
CA VAL A 48 -1.61 -1.60 3.19
C VAL A 48 -2.19 -2.44 4.31
N ASN A 49 -1.42 -2.62 5.36
CA ASN A 49 -1.91 -3.16 6.62
C ASN A 49 -2.07 -2.00 7.60
N LEU A 50 -3.29 -1.71 8.04
CA LEU A 50 -3.63 -0.61 8.94
C LEU A 50 -4.24 -1.19 10.21
N VAL A 51 -3.56 -1.01 11.31
CA VAL A 51 -3.99 -1.47 12.63
C VAL A 51 -4.01 -0.33 13.64
N GLY A 52 -4.66 -0.54 14.78
CA GLY A 52 -4.70 0.49 15.83
C GLY A 52 -5.54 0.10 17.03
N GLY A 53 -5.69 1.06 17.92
CA GLY A 53 -6.48 0.90 19.13
C GLY A 53 -5.79 0.10 20.22
N ASP A 54 -6.59 -0.42 21.14
CA ASP A 54 -6.11 -1.19 22.29
C ASP A 54 -5.71 -2.64 21.91
N VAL A 55 -6.33 -3.18 20.84
CA VAL A 55 -6.10 -4.55 20.37
C VAL A 55 -6.02 -4.57 18.84
N PRO A 56 -4.81 -4.50 18.28
CA PRO A 56 -4.62 -4.66 16.84
C PRO A 56 -5.05 -6.06 16.37
N HIS A 57 -5.76 -6.13 15.25
CA HIS A 57 -6.23 -7.40 14.69
C HIS A 57 -6.52 -7.27 13.19
N ILE A 58 -7.09 -8.28 12.58
CA ILE A 58 -7.66 -8.22 11.24
C ILE A 58 -9.18 -8.24 11.39
N GLY A 59 -9.85 -7.15 10.97
CA GLY A 59 -11.31 -7.02 11.01
C GLY A 59 -11.94 -7.04 9.62
N ALA A 60 -11.29 -6.39 8.63
CA ALA A 60 -11.77 -6.38 7.26
C ALA A 60 -10.63 -6.29 6.25
N VAL A 61 -10.90 -6.74 5.02
CA VAL A 61 -10.02 -6.58 3.86
C VAL A 61 -10.81 -5.92 2.73
N ALA A 62 -10.27 -4.85 2.17
CA ALA A 62 -10.83 -4.18 1.01
C ALA A 62 -9.86 -4.23 -0.16
N ILE A 63 -10.36 -4.56 -1.35
CA ILE A 63 -9.63 -4.42 -2.61
C ILE A 63 -10.31 -3.34 -3.46
N SER A 64 -9.54 -2.39 -3.96
CA SER A 64 -10.02 -1.27 -4.76
C SER A 64 -9.26 -1.16 -6.07
N ILE A 65 -10.00 -1.15 -7.17
CA ILE A 65 -9.47 -1.09 -8.52
C ILE A 65 -9.80 0.30 -9.09
N PRO A 66 -8.78 1.10 -9.48
CA PRO A 66 -9.00 2.41 -10.05
C PRO A 66 -9.65 2.30 -11.44
N ARG A 67 -10.54 3.22 -11.74
CA ARG A 67 -11.22 3.34 -13.03
C ARG A 67 -11.57 4.79 -13.34
N PRO A 68 -11.89 5.16 -14.58
CA PRO A 68 -12.47 6.45 -14.88
C PRO A 68 -13.80 6.65 -14.12
N SER A 69 -14.06 7.88 -13.70
CA SER A 69 -15.36 8.23 -13.12
C SER A 69 -16.46 8.18 -14.17
N ARG A 70 -17.64 7.70 -13.78
CA ARG A 70 -18.82 7.70 -14.68
C ARG A 70 -19.38 9.11 -14.90
N ALA A 71 -19.20 10.01 -13.93
CA ALA A 71 -19.69 11.38 -14.04
C ALA A 71 -18.73 12.28 -14.84
N ASP A 72 -17.44 12.04 -14.79
CA ASP A 72 -16.41 12.77 -15.54
C ASP A 72 -15.22 11.85 -15.80
N ALA A 73 -15.07 11.41 -17.05
CA ALA A 73 -14.00 10.46 -17.43
C ALA A 73 -12.58 11.01 -17.21
N ARG A 74 -12.41 12.34 -17.06
CA ARG A 74 -11.12 12.96 -16.74
C ARG A 74 -10.74 12.77 -15.27
N ARG A 75 -11.71 12.41 -14.43
CA ARG A 75 -11.49 12.13 -13.01
C ARG A 75 -11.36 10.63 -12.80
N ARG A 76 -10.52 10.27 -11.83
CA ARG A 76 -10.38 8.88 -11.40
C ARG A 76 -11.37 8.57 -10.28
N SER A 77 -11.99 7.41 -10.37
CA SER A 77 -12.80 6.78 -9.34
C SER A 77 -12.26 5.38 -9.06
N ALA A 78 -12.91 4.62 -8.21
CA ALA A 78 -12.54 3.24 -7.94
C ALA A 78 -13.78 2.35 -7.76
N THR A 79 -13.62 1.05 -8.01
CA THR A 79 -14.56 0.00 -7.62
C THR A 79 -13.94 -0.77 -6.47
N THR A 80 -14.67 -0.91 -5.37
CA THR A 80 -14.16 -1.53 -4.14
C THR A 80 -15.02 -2.70 -3.72
N SER A 81 -14.38 -3.84 -3.51
CA SER A 81 -14.96 -5.02 -2.87
C SER A 81 -14.41 -5.14 -1.45
N VAL A 82 -15.24 -5.59 -0.52
CA VAL A 82 -14.84 -5.74 0.88
C VAL A 82 -15.26 -7.09 1.40
N PHE A 83 -14.39 -7.66 2.18
CA PHE A 83 -14.65 -8.83 2.99
C PHE A 83 -14.45 -8.46 4.47
N ALA A 84 -15.55 -8.49 5.25
CA ALA A 84 -15.52 -8.23 6.69
C ALA A 84 -15.58 -9.55 7.45
N LEU A 85 -14.83 -9.65 8.55
CA LEU A 85 -14.92 -10.78 9.45
C LEU A 85 -16.19 -10.66 10.30
N PRO A 86 -16.85 -11.78 10.67
CA PRO A 86 -18.04 -11.77 11.50
C PRO A 86 -17.80 -11.02 12.83
N GLY A 87 -18.71 -10.10 13.16
CA GLY A 87 -18.63 -9.31 14.39
C GLY A 87 -17.72 -8.07 14.31
N HIS A 88 -17.14 -7.80 13.17
CA HIS A 88 -16.24 -6.67 12.92
C HIS A 88 -16.89 -5.63 11.99
N LYS A 89 -16.59 -4.33 12.22
CA LYS A 89 -17.11 -3.18 11.47
C LYS A 89 -16.03 -2.40 10.75
N GLU A 90 -14.83 -2.96 10.64
CA GLU A 90 -13.70 -2.32 9.99
C GLU A 90 -13.83 -2.25 8.48
N ASP A 91 -14.90 -2.82 7.90
CA ASP A 91 -15.30 -2.59 6.52
C ASP A 91 -15.64 -1.11 6.27
N GLU A 92 -16.21 -0.41 7.25
CA GLU A 92 -16.45 1.03 7.20
C GLU A 92 -15.15 1.84 7.12
N LEU A 93 -14.06 1.31 7.65
CA LEU A 93 -12.72 1.89 7.59
C LEU A 93 -11.97 1.45 6.33
N ALA A 94 -11.89 0.14 6.07
CA ALA A 94 -11.12 -0.42 4.98
C ALA A 94 -11.60 0.05 3.60
N ARG A 95 -12.92 0.11 3.37
CA ARG A 95 -13.54 0.50 2.10
C ARG A 95 -13.13 1.90 1.64
N PRO A 96 -13.38 2.99 2.38
CA PRO A 96 -13.02 4.34 1.95
C PRO A 96 -11.51 4.53 1.82
N PHE A 97 -10.73 3.83 2.63
CA PHE A 97 -9.26 3.90 2.58
C PHE A 97 -8.71 3.30 1.29
N ALA A 98 -9.12 2.08 0.97
CA ALA A 98 -8.72 1.42 -0.26
C ALA A 98 -9.15 2.26 -1.48
N ALA A 99 -10.38 2.81 -1.46
CA ALA A 99 -10.89 3.64 -2.54
C ALA A 99 -10.07 4.93 -2.71
N SER A 100 -9.79 5.65 -1.61
CA SER A 100 -9.01 6.89 -1.63
C SER A 100 -7.59 6.68 -2.16
N LEU A 101 -6.91 5.64 -1.71
CA LEU A 101 -5.56 5.29 -2.18
C LEU A 101 -5.58 4.91 -3.66
N ALA A 102 -6.52 4.05 -4.09
CA ALA A 102 -6.61 3.63 -5.49
C ALA A 102 -6.92 4.81 -6.42
N GLN A 103 -7.84 5.70 -6.03
CA GLN A 103 -8.16 6.91 -6.79
C GLN A 103 -6.97 7.86 -6.90
N ALA A 104 -6.30 8.15 -5.78
CA ALA A 104 -5.21 9.11 -5.73
C ALA A 104 -3.95 8.64 -6.46
N LEU A 105 -3.65 7.34 -6.39
CA LEU A 105 -2.41 6.74 -6.89
C LEU A 105 -2.57 6.04 -8.26
N GLY A 106 -3.79 5.72 -8.66
CA GLY A 106 -4.06 5.01 -9.92
C GLY A 106 -3.55 3.57 -9.93
N ARG A 107 -3.53 2.93 -8.76
CA ARG A 107 -3.05 1.56 -8.59
C ARG A 107 -4.10 0.71 -7.89
N THR A 108 -4.19 -0.56 -8.25
CA THR A 108 -4.97 -1.52 -7.46
C THR A 108 -4.44 -1.53 -6.04
N THR A 109 -5.35 -1.34 -5.08
CA THR A 109 -4.98 -1.19 -3.67
C THR A 109 -5.73 -2.21 -2.82
N VAL A 110 -5.00 -2.92 -1.97
CA VAL A 110 -5.55 -3.77 -0.92
C VAL A 110 -5.30 -3.09 0.43
N VAL A 111 -6.33 -3.00 1.25
CA VAL A 111 -6.25 -2.54 2.64
C VAL A 111 -6.75 -3.63 3.56
N VAL A 112 -5.90 -4.07 4.46
CA VAL A 112 -6.26 -4.91 5.60
C VAL A 112 -6.39 -3.99 6.80
N ALA A 113 -7.57 -3.91 7.41
CA ALA A 113 -7.82 -3.01 8.53
C ALA A 113 -8.28 -3.76 9.78
N GLY A 114 -7.78 -3.32 10.95
CA GLY A 114 -8.20 -3.86 12.23
C GLY A 114 -7.86 -2.90 13.38
N VAL A 115 -8.88 -2.18 13.88
CA VAL A 115 -8.73 -1.20 14.94
C VAL A 115 -9.78 -1.45 16.01
N HIS A 116 -9.35 -1.90 17.17
CA HIS A 116 -10.26 -2.15 18.28
C HIS A 116 -9.95 -1.26 19.47
N ILE A 117 -10.98 -0.51 19.91
CA ILE A 117 -10.95 0.29 21.13
C ILE A 117 -11.97 -0.27 22.10
N ARG A 118 -11.52 -0.70 23.26
CA ARG A 118 -12.40 -1.22 24.30
C ARG A 118 -13.37 -0.13 24.75
N ARG A 119 -14.68 -0.46 24.77
CA ARG A 119 -15.75 0.48 25.16
C ARG A 119 -15.69 1.80 24.37
N ALA A 120 -15.46 1.71 23.06
CA ALA A 120 -15.42 2.87 22.19
C ALA A 120 -16.76 3.60 22.16
N GLY A 121 -16.73 4.90 22.39
CA GLY A 121 -17.86 5.79 22.12
C GLY A 121 -17.76 6.39 20.70
N PRO A 122 -18.80 7.13 20.25
CA PRO A 122 -18.81 7.78 18.95
C PRO A 122 -17.61 8.71 18.72
N ALA A 123 -17.14 9.41 19.76
CA ALA A 123 -15.97 10.29 19.68
C ALA A 123 -14.67 9.52 19.47
N ASP A 124 -14.51 8.34 20.06
CA ASP A 124 -13.35 7.46 19.84
C ASP A 124 -13.31 7.00 18.38
N ILE A 125 -14.46 6.57 17.86
CA ILE A 125 -14.61 6.12 16.47
C ILE A 125 -14.26 7.25 15.51
N ALA A 126 -14.84 8.46 15.70
CA ALA A 126 -14.53 9.62 14.87
C ALA A 126 -13.04 9.95 14.86
N LYS A 127 -12.38 9.84 16.03
CA LYS A 127 -10.95 10.13 16.15
C LYS A 127 -10.08 9.09 15.45
N VAL A 128 -10.46 7.83 15.46
CA VAL A 128 -9.81 6.77 14.69
C VAL A 128 -9.92 7.07 13.17
N PHE A 129 -11.12 7.41 12.70
CA PHE A 129 -11.32 7.75 11.28
C PHE A 129 -10.49 8.98 10.86
N GLU A 130 -10.43 10.02 11.70
CA GLU A 130 -9.57 11.19 11.45
C GLU A 130 -8.09 10.80 11.32
N ASN A 131 -7.57 10.04 12.28
CA ASN A 131 -6.18 9.61 12.27
C ASN A 131 -5.86 8.71 11.08
N ALA A 132 -6.79 7.82 10.78
CA ALA A 132 -6.69 6.97 9.64
C ALA A 132 -6.71 7.79 8.32
N GLY A 133 -7.52 8.85 8.19
CA GLY A 133 -7.46 9.81 7.07
C GLY A 133 -6.08 10.45 6.92
N ARG A 134 -5.49 10.89 8.03
CA ARG A 134 -4.10 11.42 8.05
C ARG A 134 -3.07 10.40 7.57
N ALA A 135 -3.23 9.13 7.94
CA ALA A 135 -2.35 8.06 7.47
C ALA A 135 -2.45 7.89 5.95
N VAL A 136 -3.67 7.90 5.38
CA VAL A 136 -3.87 7.85 3.92
C VAL A 136 -3.21 9.03 3.23
N GLU A 137 -3.40 10.24 3.72
CA GLU A 137 -2.78 11.44 3.17
C GLU A 137 -1.25 11.34 3.19
N ALA A 138 -0.68 10.86 4.29
CA ALA A 138 0.77 10.64 4.42
C ALA A 138 1.30 9.61 3.42
N ILE A 139 0.58 8.49 3.23
CA ILE A 139 0.92 7.48 2.22
C ILE A 139 0.88 8.08 0.82
N ILE A 140 -0.19 8.81 0.48
CA ILE A 140 -0.35 9.46 -0.82
C ILE A 140 0.78 10.47 -1.07
N ALA A 141 1.05 11.33 -0.10
CA ALA A 141 2.11 12.34 -0.20
C ALA A 141 3.48 11.67 -0.41
N ARG A 142 3.77 10.62 0.34
CA ARG A 142 5.03 9.86 0.21
C ARG A 142 5.20 9.23 -1.18
N LEU A 143 4.12 8.66 -1.74
CA LEU A 143 4.17 7.95 -3.02
C LEU A 143 4.10 8.89 -4.24
N LYS A 144 3.56 10.10 -4.08
CA LYS A 144 3.57 11.15 -5.10
C LYS A 144 4.83 12.00 -5.09
N ALA A 145 5.57 12.01 -3.98
CA ALA A 145 6.83 12.75 -3.91
C ALA A 145 7.83 12.16 -4.93
N PRO A 146 8.64 13.01 -5.60
CA PRO A 146 9.70 12.51 -6.44
C PRO A 146 10.64 11.62 -5.61
N PRO A 147 11.22 10.57 -6.21
CA PRO A 147 12.12 9.67 -5.50
C PRO A 147 13.27 10.50 -4.90
N ARG A 148 13.23 10.69 -3.59
CA ARG A 148 14.44 11.03 -2.85
C ARG A 148 15.33 9.81 -2.96
N ASP A 149 16.63 9.98 -3.17
CA ASP A 149 17.61 8.89 -3.23
C ASP A 149 17.23 7.79 -2.23
N ARG A 150 16.71 6.68 -2.77
CA ARG A 150 16.15 5.61 -1.94
C ARG A 150 17.28 4.66 -1.62
N ASP A 151 17.90 4.92 -0.51
CA ASP A 151 19.03 4.17 0.03
C ASP A 151 18.67 2.76 0.55
N TRP A 152 17.65 2.12 0.00
CA TRP A 152 17.24 0.79 0.45
C TRP A 152 17.41 -0.24 -0.65
N ARG A 153 18.24 -1.21 -0.41
CA ARG A 153 18.35 -2.42 -1.23
C ARG A 153 17.84 -3.61 -0.44
N VAL A 154 17.04 -4.43 -1.08
CA VAL A 154 16.73 -5.77 -0.55
C VAL A 154 17.90 -6.66 -0.95
N ALA A 155 18.68 -7.08 0.01
CA ALA A 155 19.69 -8.11 -0.18
C ALA A 155 19.06 -9.47 0.16
N VAL A 156 19.07 -10.38 -0.79
CA VAL A 156 18.67 -11.77 -0.57
C VAL A 156 19.97 -12.57 -0.51
N ASP A 157 20.30 -13.07 0.66
CA ASP A 157 21.45 -13.96 0.86
C ASP A 157 20.94 -15.32 1.33
N GLY A 158 20.86 -16.25 0.38
CA GLY A 158 20.28 -17.57 0.63
C GLY A 158 18.80 -17.51 1.05
N PHE A 159 18.49 -17.95 2.26
CA PHE A 159 17.13 -17.93 2.83
C PHE A 159 16.82 -16.68 3.68
N ALA A 160 17.78 -15.77 3.84
CA ALA A 160 17.60 -14.55 4.61
C ALA A 160 17.28 -13.37 3.69
N VAL A 161 16.18 -12.68 3.97
CA VAL A 161 15.81 -11.41 3.34
C VAL A 161 16.15 -10.29 4.31
N SER A 162 17.14 -9.46 4.00
CA SER A 162 17.50 -8.31 4.80
C SER A 162 17.31 -7.02 4.01
N VAL A 163 16.72 -6.01 4.67
CA VAL A 163 16.62 -4.66 4.13
C VAL A 163 17.83 -3.87 4.59
N VAL A 164 18.75 -3.58 3.68
CA VAL A 164 19.99 -2.87 4.01
C VAL A 164 19.90 -1.42 3.53
N ARG A 165 20.24 -0.48 4.42
CA ARG A 165 20.39 0.92 4.07
C ARG A 165 21.67 1.10 3.27
N THR A 166 21.56 1.59 2.04
CA THR A 166 22.74 1.92 1.25
C THR A 166 23.35 3.22 1.80
N PRO A 167 24.65 3.27 2.16
CA PRO A 167 25.26 4.50 2.61
C PRO A 167 25.23 5.54 1.50
N SER A 168 24.83 6.76 1.80
CA SER A 168 24.83 7.87 0.86
C SER A 168 26.27 8.11 0.38
N ARG A 169 26.48 8.16 -0.91
CA ARG A 169 27.75 8.64 -1.51
C ARG A 169 27.89 10.14 -1.25
N ARG A 170 28.20 10.53 0.00
CA ARG A 170 28.68 11.88 0.25
C ARG A 170 30.13 11.98 -0.21
N GLY A 171 30.32 12.77 -1.31
CA GLY A 171 31.50 13.58 -1.55
C GLY A 171 32.85 12.87 -1.48
N ARG A 172 33.31 12.24 -2.54
CA ARG A 172 34.75 12.29 -2.82
C ARG A 172 35.08 13.73 -3.23
N LYS A 173 35.59 14.52 -2.29
CA LYS A 173 36.35 15.73 -2.62
C LYS A 173 37.53 15.27 -3.48
N ARG A 174 37.59 15.79 -4.69
CA ARG A 174 38.83 15.73 -5.49
C ARG A 174 39.85 16.65 -4.79
N SER A 175 40.90 16.09 -4.29
CA SER A 175 42.15 16.78 -3.98
C SER A 175 43.01 16.83 -5.25
#